data_0db2a5e8556f652bc744e93dd0efb352
#
_entry.id   0db2a5e8556f652bc744e93dd0efb352
#
_cell.length_a   1.000
_cell.length_b   1.000
_cell.length_c   1.000
_cell.angle_alpha   90.00
_cell.angle_beta   90.00
_cell.angle_gamma   90.00
#
_symmetry.space_group_name_H-M   'P 1'
#
loop_
_entity.id
_entity.type
_entity.pdbx_description
1 polymer ?
#
loop_
_entity_poly.entity_id
_entity_poly.type
_entity_poly.pdbx_seq_one_letter_code
_entity_poly.pdbx_strand_id
1 'polypeptide(L)'
;MTFGGDGSDDRAPLAFGSGPLTDLHGLCNSTGVAGLLDGVRDGRLQRPDGRTVAWSEWGQSEGVPVLRLPGTPGCRYSVRADRMLWQARNLLMITTERPGFGASTRLPGRGFAEPADDCAAVLDQLGLESVHVAGGSGSAPHQLAFAARHPSRVRAMTILVGAAPTTEEEEAREIGLNRQAHRLYRAGDLAGLRRLMTEAREALLADPLAAFREVMDKAPESDRVVMGDPGWQESLTVSIEEGLRQGIDGWFDEGLAMYGDWRDVDLAAVRTSLTWWHGGSDANAPLSAAQRLLEQIPHAQLRLFGDDEGHLAGFHREGEILDELLVRG
;
A
#
# COMPACT_ATOMS: atom_id res chain seq x y z
N MET A 1 25.13 -60.35 -3.14
CA MET A 1 25.55 -59.44 -4.22
C MET A 1 25.08 -58.03 -3.83
N THR A 2 25.99 -57.23 -3.44
CA THR A 2 25.88 -55.84 -3.01
C THR A 2 25.84 -54.93 -4.21
N PHE A 3 24.92 -53.98 -4.23
CA PHE A 3 25.09 -52.73 -4.98
C PHE A 3 24.59 -51.59 -4.11
N GLY A 4 25.55 -50.79 -3.62
CA GLY A 4 25.32 -49.46 -3.10
C GLY A 4 25.11 -48.47 -4.26
N GLY A 5 24.31 -47.46 -3.99
CA GLY A 5 24.10 -46.29 -4.84
C GLY A 5 24.05 -45.08 -3.94
N ASP A 6 25.21 -44.44 -3.83
CA ASP A 6 25.43 -43.15 -3.22
C ASP A 6 24.84 -42.09 -4.14
N GLY A 7 23.88 -41.30 -3.65
CA GLY A 7 23.23 -40.20 -4.32
C GLY A 7 23.50 -38.88 -3.58
N SER A 8 24.70 -38.34 -3.79
CA SER A 8 25.05 -36.98 -3.33
C SER A 8 24.13 -35.95 -3.95
N ASP A 9 23.37 -35.29 -3.11
CA ASP A 9 22.49 -34.14 -3.42
C ASP A 9 23.38 -32.89 -3.53
N ASP A 10 23.91 -32.63 -4.73
CA ASP A 10 24.69 -31.44 -5.07
C ASP A 10 23.74 -30.27 -5.39
N ARG A 11 23.16 -29.68 -4.38
CA ARG A 11 22.55 -28.35 -4.49
C ARG A 11 23.61 -27.31 -4.19
N ALA A 12 24.18 -26.75 -5.24
CA ALA A 12 25.05 -25.60 -5.16
C ALA A 12 24.26 -24.42 -4.53
N PRO A 13 24.84 -23.66 -3.59
CA PRO A 13 24.21 -22.46 -3.05
C PRO A 13 24.13 -21.40 -4.17
N LEU A 14 22.91 -20.91 -4.42
CA LEU A 14 22.66 -19.77 -5.30
C LEU A 14 23.40 -18.54 -4.74
N ALA A 15 24.39 -18.08 -5.50
CA ALA A 15 25.17 -16.91 -5.17
C ALA A 15 24.27 -15.66 -5.14
N PHE A 16 24.19 -15.04 -3.97
CA PHE A 16 23.61 -13.72 -3.81
C PHE A 16 24.45 -12.69 -4.55
N GLY A 17 23.91 -12.12 -5.62
CA GLY A 17 24.48 -10.97 -6.28
C GLY A 17 24.41 -9.75 -5.39
N SER A 18 25.46 -9.51 -4.60
CA SER A 18 25.68 -8.25 -3.89
C SER A 18 26.14 -7.19 -4.90
N GLY A 19 25.21 -6.54 -5.59
CA GLY A 19 25.47 -5.30 -6.28
C GLY A 19 25.56 -4.15 -5.28
N PRO A 20 26.46 -3.18 -5.43
CA PRO A 20 26.67 -2.13 -4.45
C PRO A 20 25.45 -1.21 -4.37
N LEU A 21 24.98 -0.95 -3.13
CA LEU A 21 24.00 0.07 -2.73
C LEU A 21 24.59 1.49 -2.92
N THR A 22 24.80 1.94 -4.15
CA THR A 22 25.51 3.21 -4.39
C THR A 22 24.62 4.41 -4.73
N ASP A 23 23.28 4.28 -4.74
CA ASP A 23 22.42 5.39 -5.15
C ASP A 23 21.49 6.02 -4.08
N LEU A 24 21.49 5.54 -2.83
CA LEU A 24 20.69 6.16 -1.76
C LEU A 24 21.44 7.25 -0.97
N HIS A 25 22.76 7.38 -1.10
CA HIS A 25 23.54 8.41 -0.40
C HIS A 25 23.44 9.82 -1.01
N GLY A 26 22.84 9.97 -2.19
CA GLY A 26 22.65 11.28 -2.85
C GLY A 26 21.42 12.07 -2.40
N LEU A 27 20.44 11.45 -1.76
CA LEU A 27 19.17 12.07 -1.35
C LEU A 27 19.12 12.44 0.15
N CYS A 28 20.08 11.99 0.95
CA CYS A 28 20.09 12.15 2.41
C CYS A 28 20.81 13.42 2.86
N ASN A 29 20.28 14.61 2.55
CA ASN A 29 20.74 15.88 3.15
C ASN A 29 19.66 16.58 3.99
N SER A 30 18.59 15.91 4.37
CA SER A 30 17.67 16.41 5.39
C SER A 30 17.79 15.58 6.66
N THR A 31 17.99 16.24 7.79
CA THR A 31 18.35 15.70 9.10
C THR A 31 17.28 14.85 9.80
N GLY A 32 16.22 14.37 9.08
CA GLY A 32 15.13 13.55 9.61
C GLY A 32 15.05 12.14 9.02
N VAL A 33 15.41 11.97 7.74
CA VAL A 33 15.18 10.72 6.98
C VAL A 33 16.04 9.54 7.44
N ALA A 34 17.20 9.78 8.04
CA ALA A 34 18.13 8.74 8.49
C ALA A 34 17.49 7.77 9.52
N GLY A 35 16.57 8.25 10.35
CA GLY A 35 15.92 7.45 11.40
C GLY A 35 14.86 6.46 10.90
N LEU A 36 14.04 6.84 9.92
CA LEU A 36 12.94 6.00 9.43
C LEU A 36 13.42 4.72 8.74
N LEU A 37 14.49 4.78 7.99
CA LEU A 37 15.01 3.65 7.21
C LEU A 37 16.05 2.80 7.94
N ASP A 38 16.39 3.11 9.20
CA ASP A 38 17.35 2.30 9.95
C ASP A 38 16.84 0.87 10.15
N GLY A 39 17.69 -0.13 9.85
CA GLY A 39 17.37 -1.55 10.02
C GLY A 39 16.31 -2.09 9.05
N VAL A 40 15.90 -1.31 8.02
CA VAL A 40 15.11 -1.85 6.91
C VAL A 40 15.97 -2.82 6.08
N ARG A 41 15.34 -3.90 5.63
CA ARG A 41 15.95 -4.89 4.73
C ARG A 41 15.22 -4.86 3.41
N ASP A 42 15.87 -4.36 2.37
CA ASP A 42 15.31 -4.28 1.02
C ASP A 42 15.57 -5.56 0.23
N GLY A 43 14.56 -6.00 -0.52
CA GLY A 43 14.65 -7.13 -1.43
C GLY A 43 14.18 -6.79 -2.85
N ARG A 44 14.62 -7.60 -3.81
CA ARG A 44 14.21 -7.50 -5.22
C ARG A 44 14.03 -8.88 -5.80
N LEU A 45 12.92 -9.10 -6.49
CA LEU A 45 12.57 -10.33 -7.17
C LEU A 45 12.47 -10.08 -8.67
N GLN A 46 13.12 -10.91 -9.47
CA GLN A 46 12.91 -10.92 -10.92
C GLN A 46 11.71 -11.81 -11.24
N ARG A 47 10.75 -11.25 -11.96
CA ARG A 47 9.57 -11.98 -12.44
C ARG A 47 9.90 -12.68 -13.77
N PRO A 48 9.19 -13.75 -14.14
CA PRO A 48 9.38 -14.44 -15.43
C PRO A 48 9.20 -13.55 -16.66
N ASP A 49 8.43 -12.48 -16.55
CA ASP A 49 8.21 -11.48 -17.60
C ASP A 49 9.33 -10.42 -17.70
N GLY A 50 10.38 -10.56 -16.90
CA GLY A 50 11.54 -9.67 -16.87
C GLY A 50 11.38 -8.45 -15.97
N ARG A 51 10.22 -8.27 -15.31
CA ARG A 51 10.02 -7.20 -14.34
C ARG A 51 10.77 -7.47 -13.04
N THR A 52 11.15 -6.40 -12.36
CA THR A 52 11.61 -6.41 -10.97
C THR A 52 10.45 -6.01 -10.07
N VAL A 53 10.23 -6.75 -8.99
CA VAL A 53 9.37 -6.37 -7.86
C VAL A 53 10.26 -6.08 -6.66
N ALA A 54 10.13 -4.90 -6.07
CA ALA A 54 10.85 -4.51 -4.87
C ALA A 54 9.95 -4.60 -3.64
N TRP A 55 10.55 -4.92 -2.49
CA TRP A 55 9.89 -4.91 -1.18
C TRP A 55 10.87 -4.47 -0.09
N SER A 56 10.33 -4.20 1.08
CA SER A 56 11.10 -3.98 2.30
C SER A 56 10.55 -4.81 3.44
N GLU A 57 11.43 -5.26 4.30
CA GLU A 57 11.11 -5.95 5.54
C GLU A 57 11.52 -5.09 6.74
N TRP A 58 10.65 -5.04 7.75
CA TRP A 58 10.78 -4.23 8.93
C TRP A 58 10.51 -5.06 10.17
N GLY A 59 11.12 -4.68 11.29
CA GLY A 59 10.88 -5.36 12.56
C GLY A 59 11.64 -6.69 12.70
N GLN A 60 11.02 -7.67 13.32
CA GLN A 60 11.67 -8.94 13.71
C GLN A 60 11.60 -9.95 12.58
N SER A 61 12.76 -10.52 12.17
CA SER A 61 12.82 -11.48 11.05
C SER A 61 12.01 -12.77 11.32
N GLU A 62 11.93 -13.20 12.58
CA GLU A 62 11.16 -14.37 13.01
C GLU A 62 9.80 -13.99 13.61
N GLY A 63 9.35 -12.76 13.38
CA GLY A 63 8.09 -12.24 13.89
C GLY A 63 6.87 -12.73 13.13
N VAL A 64 5.69 -12.38 13.64
CA VAL A 64 4.42 -12.67 12.95
C VAL A 64 4.37 -11.85 11.66
N PRO A 65 4.23 -12.50 10.48
CA PRO A 65 4.31 -11.80 9.21
C PRO A 65 3.02 -11.02 8.89
N VAL A 66 3.21 -9.74 8.57
CA VAL A 66 2.15 -8.84 8.11
C VAL A 66 2.55 -8.22 6.77
N LEU A 67 1.82 -8.54 5.71
CA LEU A 67 1.93 -7.86 4.43
C LEU A 67 1.18 -6.54 4.51
N ARG A 68 1.91 -5.43 4.47
CA ARG A 68 1.34 -4.09 4.46
C ARG A 68 1.40 -3.49 3.05
N LEU A 69 0.24 -3.17 2.48
CA LEU A 69 0.16 -2.55 1.17
C LEU A 69 0.02 -1.03 1.31
N PRO A 70 0.86 -0.24 0.62
CA PRO A 70 0.83 1.21 0.72
C PRO A 70 -0.41 1.82 0.05
N GLY A 71 -0.84 3.00 0.52
CA GLY A 71 -1.83 3.84 -0.17
C GLY A 71 -1.33 4.38 -1.51
N THR A 72 -2.06 5.31 -2.13
CA THR A 72 -1.74 5.84 -3.47
C THR A 72 -1.67 7.37 -3.45
N PRO A 73 -0.58 7.98 -3.97
CA PRO A 73 0.68 7.31 -4.33
C PRO A 73 1.46 6.84 -3.09
N GLY A 74 2.24 5.76 -3.23
CA GLY A 74 3.01 5.23 -2.12
C GLY A 74 4.02 4.17 -2.55
N CYS A 75 4.92 3.80 -1.65
CA CYS A 75 6.01 2.87 -1.91
C CYS A 75 6.26 1.91 -0.75
N ARG A 76 7.28 1.05 -0.86
CA ARG A 76 7.68 0.11 0.19
C ARG A 76 8.10 0.78 1.51
N TYR A 77 8.39 2.09 1.49
CA TYR A 77 8.71 2.89 2.67
C TYR A 77 7.51 3.64 3.28
N SER A 78 6.30 3.44 2.75
CA SER A 78 5.07 4.02 3.29
C SER A 78 4.65 3.32 4.58
N VAL A 79 5.42 3.49 5.63
CA VAL A 79 5.23 2.90 6.95
C VAL A 79 5.28 3.96 8.03
N ARG A 80 4.69 3.66 9.19
CA ARG A 80 4.81 4.53 10.36
C ARG A 80 6.23 4.47 10.92
N ALA A 81 6.73 5.61 11.42
CA ALA A 81 8.05 5.71 12.04
C ALA A 81 8.14 5.01 13.43
N ASP A 82 7.00 4.69 14.06
CA ASP A 82 6.95 4.08 15.39
C ASP A 82 7.27 2.58 15.37
N ARG A 83 8.55 2.27 15.48
CA ARG A 83 9.05 0.88 15.52
C ARG A 83 8.70 0.14 16.80
N MET A 84 8.53 0.85 17.91
CA MET A 84 8.16 0.24 19.20
C MET A 84 6.85 -0.51 19.09
N LEU A 85 5.95 0.01 18.26
CA LEU A 85 4.64 -0.57 17.99
C LEU A 85 4.75 -2.00 17.41
N TRP A 86 5.69 -2.23 16.51
CA TRP A 86 5.90 -3.53 15.87
C TRP A 86 6.75 -4.46 16.72
N GLN A 87 7.77 -3.93 17.40
CA GLN A 87 8.61 -4.70 18.33
C GLN A 87 7.79 -5.27 19.48
N ALA A 88 6.90 -4.46 20.08
CA ALA A 88 6.04 -4.89 21.18
C ALA A 88 5.10 -6.05 20.78
N ARG A 89 4.80 -6.20 19.48
CA ARG A 89 3.94 -7.26 18.92
C ARG A 89 4.71 -8.38 18.23
N ASN A 90 6.04 -8.35 18.27
CA ASN A 90 6.90 -9.30 17.58
C ASN A 90 6.50 -9.46 16.09
N LEU A 91 6.43 -8.36 15.32
CA LEU A 91 6.02 -8.37 13.92
C LEU A 91 7.20 -8.41 12.96
N LEU A 92 7.01 -9.13 11.87
CA LEU A 92 7.71 -8.97 10.60
C LEU A 92 6.78 -8.23 9.63
N MET A 93 7.01 -6.94 9.44
CA MET A 93 6.23 -6.14 8.50
C MET A 93 6.88 -6.23 7.11
N ILE A 94 6.12 -6.60 6.10
CA ILE A 94 6.55 -6.72 4.70
C ILE A 94 5.78 -5.70 3.89
N THR A 95 6.47 -4.85 3.14
CA THR A 95 5.86 -3.85 2.26
C THR A 95 6.33 -4.07 0.84
N THR A 96 5.41 -4.27 -0.10
CA THR A 96 5.72 -4.45 -1.52
C THR A 96 5.47 -3.16 -2.31
N GLU A 97 6.23 -2.96 -3.38
CA GLU A 97 5.99 -1.86 -4.32
C GLU A 97 5.22 -2.35 -5.54
N ARG A 98 4.15 -1.65 -5.85
CA ARG A 98 3.37 -1.91 -7.06
C ARG A 98 4.16 -1.53 -8.32
N PRO A 99 3.84 -2.14 -9.48
CA PRO A 99 4.53 -1.84 -10.73
C PRO A 99 4.53 -0.34 -11.08
N GLY A 100 5.73 0.19 -11.34
CA GLY A 100 5.95 1.59 -11.70
C GLY A 100 6.15 2.56 -10.53
N PHE A 101 6.10 2.07 -9.28
CA PHE A 101 6.48 2.85 -8.10
C PHE A 101 7.87 2.45 -7.62
N GLY A 102 8.56 3.39 -6.98
CA GLY A 102 9.85 3.16 -6.32
C GLY A 102 10.86 2.42 -7.19
N ALA A 103 11.27 1.22 -6.79
CA ALA A 103 12.23 0.37 -7.48
C ALA A 103 11.58 -0.73 -8.34
N SER A 104 10.24 -0.84 -8.35
CA SER A 104 9.52 -1.85 -9.13
C SER A 104 9.34 -1.43 -10.58
N THR A 105 9.58 -2.37 -11.52
CA THR A 105 9.40 -2.12 -12.96
C THR A 105 7.94 -1.82 -13.28
N ARG A 106 7.70 -0.81 -14.11
CA ARG A 106 6.36 -0.48 -14.61
C ARG A 106 5.73 -1.65 -15.39
N LEU A 107 4.43 -1.82 -15.26
CA LEU A 107 3.60 -2.70 -16.08
C LEU A 107 2.43 -1.87 -16.65
N PRO A 108 2.52 -1.40 -17.90
CA PRO A 108 1.49 -0.57 -18.50
C PRO A 108 0.14 -1.27 -18.60
N GLY A 109 -0.94 -0.57 -18.24
CA GLY A 109 -2.30 -1.08 -18.36
C GLY A 109 -2.65 -2.19 -17.39
N ARG A 110 -1.87 -2.36 -16.31
CA ARG A 110 -2.18 -3.32 -15.25
C ARG A 110 -3.49 -3.03 -14.55
N GLY A 111 -4.12 -4.09 -14.06
CA GLY A 111 -5.20 -4.02 -13.08
C GLY A 111 -4.68 -4.22 -11.65
N PHE A 112 -5.47 -4.97 -10.86
CA PHE A 112 -5.14 -5.35 -9.48
C PHE A 112 -4.64 -6.80 -9.37
N ALA A 113 -4.85 -7.60 -10.41
CA ALA A 113 -4.46 -9.02 -10.44
C ALA A 113 -2.94 -9.18 -10.43
N GLU A 114 -2.22 -8.43 -11.27
CA GLU A 114 -0.76 -8.55 -11.39
C GLU A 114 -0.02 -8.12 -10.12
N PRO A 115 -0.37 -6.98 -9.46
CA PRO A 115 0.20 -6.67 -8.15
C PRO A 115 -0.11 -7.71 -7.08
N ALA A 116 -1.28 -8.35 -7.11
CA ALA A 116 -1.61 -9.43 -6.19
C ALA A 116 -0.70 -10.65 -6.40
N ASP A 117 -0.45 -11.04 -7.66
CA ASP A 117 0.47 -12.12 -8.01
C ASP A 117 1.94 -11.77 -7.69
N ASP A 118 2.31 -10.49 -7.79
CA ASP A 118 3.63 -10.00 -7.36
C ASP A 118 3.80 -10.14 -5.84
N CYS A 119 2.77 -9.81 -5.04
CA CYS A 119 2.79 -10.04 -3.59
C CYS A 119 2.96 -11.52 -3.24
N ALA A 120 2.21 -12.42 -3.89
CA ALA A 120 2.35 -13.86 -3.68
C ALA A 120 3.76 -14.35 -3.96
N ALA A 121 4.37 -13.88 -5.06
CA ALA A 121 5.74 -14.25 -5.42
C ALA A 121 6.79 -13.72 -4.43
N VAL A 122 6.59 -12.53 -3.84
CA VAL A 122 7.46 -12.02 -2.77
C VAL A 122 7.34 -12.91 -1.54
N LEU A 123 6.12 -13.33 -1.15
CA LEU A 123 5.94 -14.25 -0.02
C LEU A 123 6.60 -15.61 -0.27
N ASP A 124 6.54 -16.13 -1.51
CA ASP A 124 7.24 -17.38 -1.89
C ASP A 124 8.75 -17.23 -1.77
N GLN A 125 9.30 -16.08 -2.22
CA GLN A 125 10.73 -15.76 -2.09
C GLN A 125 11.18 -15.70 -0.62
N LEU A 126 10.29 -15.25 0.27
CA LEU A 126 10.55 -15.18 1.71
C LEU A 126 10.24 -16.49 2.46
N GLY A 127 9.73 -17.51 1.78
CA GLY A 127 9.35 -18.79 2.40
C GLY A 127 8.13 -18.70 3.32
N LEU A 128 7.26 -17.70 3.12
CA LEU A 128 6.09 -17.45 3.96
C LEU A 128 4.84 -18.08 3.33
N GLU A 129 4.22 -19.03 4.02
CA GLU A 129 2.98 -19.67 3.54
C GLU A 129 1.79 -18.74 3.58
N SER A 130 1.61 -18.01 4.70
CA SER A 130 0.48 -17.12 4.90
C SER A 130 0.85 -15.95 5.81
N VAL A 131 0.13 -14.84 5.65
CA VAL A 131 0.38 -13.58 6.34
C VAL A 131 -0.92 -12.95 6.80
N HIS A 132 -0.85 -12.05 7.78
CA HIS A 132 -1.89 -11.04 7.96
C HIS A 132 -1.73 -9.96 6.90
N VAL A 133 -2.82 -9.31 6.49
CA VAL A 133 -2.80 -8.26 5.47
C VAL A 133 -3.33 -6.96 6.05
N ALA A 134 -2.61 -5.86 5.87
CA ALA A 134 -3.00 -4.54 6.34
C ALA A 134 -2.72 -3.48 5.27
N GLY A 135 -3.44 -2.38 5.32
CA GLY A 135 -3.17 -1.22 4.48
C GLY A 135 -4.36 -0.26 4.46
N GLY A 136 -4.20 0.87 3.78
CA GLY A 136 -5.24 1.89 3.76
C GLY A 136 -5.36 2.61 2.42
N SER A 137 -6.45 3.37 2.28
CA SER A 137 -6.68 4.24 1.13
C SER A 137 -6.64 3.44 -0.19
N GLY A 138 -5.83 3.87 -1.16
CA GLY A 138 -5.65 3.21 -2.45
C GLY A 138 -5.10 1.77 -2.41
N SER A 139 -4.74 1.24 -1.24
CA SER A 139 -4.36 -0.17 -1.12
C SER A 139 -5.55 -1.13 -1.11
N ALA A 140 -6.77 -0.65 -0.85
CA ALA A 140 -7.95 -1.50 -0.66
C ALA A 140 -8.21 -2.45 -1.84
N PRO A 141 -8.27 -2.02 -3.12
CA PRO A 141 -8.47 -2.94 -4.24
C PRO A 141 -7.35 -3.97 -4.38
N HIS A 142 -6.12 -3.61 -4.05
CA HIS A 142 -4.98 -4.52 -4.08
C HIS A 142 -5.07 -5.60 -3.00
N GLN A 143 -5.51 -5.22 -1.78
CA GLN A 143 -5.74 -6.16 -0.69
C GLN A 143 -6.86 -7.13 -1.03
N LEU A 144 -7.99 -6.62 -1.56
CA LEU A 144 -9.13 -7.43 -1.97
C LEU A 144 -8.76 -8.39 -3.12
N ALA A 145 -8.03 -7.90 -4.13
CA ALA A 145 -7.53 -8.74 -5.22
C ALA A 145 -6.58 -9.83 -4.71
N PHE A 146 -5.67 -9.50 -3.77
CA PHE A 146 -4.78 -10.48 -3.18
C PHE A 146 -5.55 -11.56 -2.40
N ALA A 147 -6.52 -11.17 -1.57
CA ALA A 147 -7.34 -12.12 -0.81
C ALA A 147 -8.25 -12.98 -1.70
N ALA A 148 -8.78 -12.42 -2.78
CA ALA A 148 -9.61 -13.17 -3.74
C ALA A 148 -8.80 -14.19 -4.55
N ARG A 149 -7.60 -13.81 -5.00
CA ARG A 149 -6.75 -14.65 -5.86
C ARG A 149 -5.93 -15.68 -5.08
N HIS A 150 -5.52 -15.33 -3.86
CA HIS A 150 -4.64 -16.12 -3.01
C HIS A 150 -5.23 -16.34 -1.61
N PRO A 151 -6.46 -16.89 -1.48
CA PRO A 151 -7.17 -16.95 -0.21
C PRO A 151 -6.44 -17.75 0.88
N SER A 152 -5.68 -18.79 0.51
CA SER A 152 -4.88 -19.56 1.45
C SER A 152 -3.66 -18.82 2.01
N ARG A 153 -3.28 -17.69 1.40
CA ARG A 153 -2.14 -16.88 1.79
C ARG A 153 -2.52 -15.79 2.83
N VAL A 154 -3.82 -15.60 3.10
CA VAL A 154 -4.32 -14.53 3.98
C VAL A 154 -4.98 -15.12 5.22
N ARG A 155 -4.37 -14.88 6.40
CA ARG A 155 -4.91 -15.30 7.70
C ARG A 155 -6.09 -14.44 8.11
N ALA A 156 -5.89 -13.15 8.13
CA ALA A 156 -6.91 -12.12 8.36
C ALA A 156 -6.49 -10.84 7.64
N MET A 157 -7.45 -9.96 7.39
CA MET A 157 -7.20 -8.71 6.66
C MET A 157 -7.85 -7.52 7.36
N THR A 158 -7.14 -6.40 7.42
CA THR A 158 -7.70 -5.11 7.83
C THR A 158 -7.46 -4.05 6.75
N ILE A 159 -8.51 -3.28 6.44
CA ILE A 159 -8.47 -2.17 5.50
C ILE A 159 -8.83 -0.89 6.26
N LEU A 160 -8.01 0.14 6.12
CA LEU A 160 -8.21 1.45 6.75
C LEU A 160 -8.60 2.47 5.68
N VAL A 161 -9.71 3.16 5.90
CA VAL A 161 -10.16 4.26 5.03
C VAL A 161 -10.01 3.94 3.53
N GLY A 162 -10.41 2.70 3.19
CA GLY A 162 -10.14 2.13 1.87
C GLY A 162 -10.88 2.85 0.76
N ALA A 163 -10.21 3.03 -0.38
CA ALA A 163 -10.88 3.41 -1.61
C ALA A 163 -11.88 2.34 -2.06
N ALA A 164 -12.97 2.76 -2.68
CA ALA A 164 -13.97 1.90 -3.29
C ALA A 164 -14.50 2.59 -4.57
N PRO A 165 -15.10 1.85 -5.52
CA PRO A 165 -15.70 2.46 -6.71
C PRO A 165 -16.78 3.49 -6.31
N THR A 166 -16.64 4.70 -6.84
CA THR A 166 -17.49 5.86 -6.49
C THR A 166 -18.56 6.13 -7.54
N THR A 167 -19.64 6.76 -7.12
CA THR A 167 -20.64 7.37 -7.99
C THR A 167 -20.28 8.80 -8.30
N GLU A 168 -20.85 9.39 -9.36
CA GLU A 168 -20.64 10.81 -9.70
C GLU A 168 -21.04 11.76 -8.55
N GLU A 169 -22.06 11.40 -7.75
CA GLU A 169 -22.49 12.19 -6.60
C GLU A 169 -21.44 12.15 -5.47
N GLU A 170 -20.82 11.00 -5.23
CA GLU A 170 -19.74 10.83 -4.25
C GLU A 170 -18.50 11.59 -4.70
N GLU A 171 -18.09 11.45 -5.96
CA GLU A 171 -16.95 12.17 -6.56
C GLU A 171 -17.10 13.69 -6.50
N ALA A 172 -18.33 14.19 -6.66
CA ALA A 172 -18.61 15.62 -6.53
C ALA A 172 -18.34 16.18 -5.13
N ARG A 173 -18.35 15.31 -4.10
CA ARG A 173 -18.08 15.65 -2.69
C ARG A 173 -16.62 15.46 -2.30
N GLU A 174 -15.84 14.72 -3.11
CA GLU A 174 -14.40 14.59 -2.89
C GLU A 174 -13.67 15.92 -2.93
N ILE A 175 -12.48 15.95 -2.36
CA ILE A 175 -11.65 17.16 -2.30
C ILE A 175 -10.36 17.00 -3.12
N GLY A 176 -9.75 18.11 -3.44
CA GLY A 176 -8.42 18.17 -4.03
C GLY A 176 -8.27 17.43 -5.37
N LEU A 177 -7.21 16.66 -5.47
CA LEU A 177 -6.79 15.96 -6.67
C LEU A 177 -7.80 14.89 -7.13
N ASN A 178 -8.38 14.12 -6.19
CA ASN A 178 -9.27 13.01 -6.52
C ASN A 178 -10.49 13.48 -7.32
N ARG A 179 -11.14 14.54 -6.87
CA ARG A 179 -12.29 15.12 -7.59
C ARG A 179 -11.97 15.53 -9.02
N GLN A 180 -10.80 16.15 -9.24
CA GLN A 180 -10.37 16.57 -10.57
C GLN A 180 -10.03 15.36 -11.45
N ALA A 181 -9.36 14.37 -10.89
CA ALA A 181 -8.97 13.15 -11.59
C ALA A 181 -10.18 12.33 -12.04
N HIS A 182 -11.17 12.09 -11.16
CA HIS A 182 -12.41 11.43 -11.52
C HIS A 182 -13.15 12.14 -12.66
N ARG A 183 -13.28 13.47 -12.58
CA ARG A 183 -13.92 14.26 -13.64
C ARG A 183 -13.24 14.10 -15.00
N LEU A 184 -11.89 14.15 -15.04
CA LEU A 184 -11.13 13.98 -16.29
C LEU A 184 -11.24 12.55 -16.82
N TYR A 185 -11.16 11.54 -15.94
CA TYR A 185 -11.32 10.15 -16.30
C TYR A 185 -12.71 9.88 -16.93
N ARG A 186 -13.79 10.32 -16.29
CA ARG A 186 -15.17 10.16 -16.82
C ARG A 186 -15.40 10.90 -18.14
N ALA A 187 -14.74 12.04 -18.33
CA ALA A 187 -14.78 12.77 -19.61
C ALA A 187 -13.94 12.09 -20.70
N GLY A 188 -13.17 11.03 -20.39
CA GLY A 188 -12.24 10.41 -21.32
C GLY A 188 -11.01 11.27 -21.64
N ASP A 189 -10.79 12.38 -20.92
CA ASP A 189 -9.63 13.27 -21.10
C ASP A 189 -8.39 12.71 -20.38
N LEU A 190 -7.86 11.61 -20.92
CA LEU A 190 -6.66 10.98 -20.38
C LEU A 190 -5.41 11.88 -20.50
N ALA A 191 -5.37 12.76 -21.49
CA ALA A 191 -4.29 13.72 -21.62
C ALA A 191 -4.37 14.79 -20.51
N GLY A 192 -5.56 15.27 -20.18
CA GLY A 192 -5.80 16.15 -19.04
C GLY A 192 -5.47 15.49 -17.72
N LEU A 193 -5.88 14.24 -17.53
CA LEU A 193 -5.55 13.46 -16.33
C LEU A 193 -4.02 13.32 -16.16
N ARG A 194 -3.30 13.01 -17.23
CA ARG A 194 -1.84 12.89 -17.20
C ARG A 194 -1.18 14.24 -16.85
N ARG A 195 -1.65 15.36 -17.41
CA ARG A 195 -1.15 16.70 -17.03
C ARG A 195 -1.38 16.98 -15.56
N LEU A 196 -2.61 16.75 -15.07
CA LEU A 196 -2.96 16.95 -13.67
C LEU A 196 -2.04 16.17 -12.73
N MET A 197 -1.78 14.89 -13.02
CA MET A 197 -0.90 14.04 -12.21
C MET A 197 0.57 14.47 -12.31
N THR A 198 1.01 15.00 -13.46
CA THR A 198 2.36 15.56 -13.62
C THR A 198 2.55 16.78 -12.74
N GLU A 199 1.63 17.74 -12.80
CA GLU A 199 1.64 18.94 -11.96
C GLU A 199 1.57 18.60 -10.47
N ALA A 200 0.71 17.62 -10.11
CA ALA A 200 0.61 17.15 -8.74
C ALA A 200 1.92 16.51 -8.25
N ARG A 201 2.59 15.69 -9.10
CA ARG A 201 3.90 15.13 -8.77
C ARG A 201 4.94 16.22 -8.54
N GLU A 202 5.01 17.20 -9.41
CA GLU A 202 5.96 18.31 -9.28
C GLU A 202 5.75 19.06 -7.96
N ALA A 203 4.49 19.36 -7.61
CA ALA A 203 4.15 19.99 -6.34
C ALA A 203 4.52 19.13 -5.13
N LEU A 204 4.20 17.83 -5.16
CA LEU A 204 4.50 16.88 -4.10
C LEU A 204 6.01 16.70 -3.89
N LEU A 205 6.81 16.70 -4.95
CA LEU A 205 8.27 16.58 -4.83
C LEU A 205 8.94 17.89 -4.42
N ALA A 206 8.33 19.04 -4.72
CA ALA A 206 8.85 20.34 -4.30
C ALA A 206 8.63 20.57 -2.79
N ASP A 207 7.44 20.27 -2.28
CA ASP A 207 7.07 20.36 -0.87
C ASP A 207 5.85 19.47 -0.60
N PRO A 208 6.03 18.21 -0.14
CA PRO A 208 4.93 17.30 0.12
C PRO A 208 3.89 17.86 1.08
N LEU A 209 4.34 18.58 2.12
CA LEU A 209 3.44 19.16 3.13
C LEU A 209 2.66 20.35 2.58
N ALA A 210 3.28 21.17 1.74
CA ALA A 210 2.59 22.29 1.09
C ALA A 210 1.49 21.82 0.13
N ALA A 211 1.73 20.71 -0.58
CA ALA A 211 0.74 20.13 -1.50
C ALA A 211 -0.54 19.65 -0.79
N PHE A 212 -0.45 19.31 0.49
CA PHE A 212 -1.59 18.91 1.33
C PHE A 212 -2.28 20.08 2.04
N ARG A 213 -1.75 21.31 2.02
CA ARG A 213 -2.32 22.46 2.76
C ARG A 213 -3.76 22.77 2.35
N GLU A 214 -4.07 22.72 1.07
CA GLU A 214 -5.45 22.98 0.60
C GLU A 214 -6.43 21.92 1.13
N VAL A 215 -5.96 20.67 1.25
CA VAL A 215 -6.72 19.57 1.84
C VAL A 215 -6.88 19.80 3.34
N MET A 216 -5.83 20.28 4.03
CA MET A 216 -5.84 20.54 5.48
C MET A 216 -6.90 21.55 5.89
N ASP A 217 -7.11 22.61 5.12
CA ASP A 217 -8.10 23.65 5.44
C ASP A 217 -9.54 23.12 5.48
N LYS A 218 -9.80 22.03 4.78
CA LYS A 218 -11.13 21.39 4.66
C LYS A 218 -11.23 20.07 5.42
N ALA A 219 -10.12 19.56 5.93
CA ALA A 219 -10.06 18.29 6.62
C ALA A 219 -10.67 18.39 8.03
N PRO A 220 -11.23 17.28 8.56
CA PRO A 220 -11.62 17.18 9.98
C PRO A 220 -10.45 17.49 10.92
N GLU A 221 -10.77 17.88 12.17
CA GLU A 221 -9.74 18.17 13.18
C GLU A 221 -8.81 16.97 13.42
N SER A 222 -9.35 15.76 13.44
CA SER A 222 -8.59 14.52 13.58
C SER A 222 -7.47 14.40 12.52
N ASP A 223 -7.76 14.71 11.27
CA ASP A 223 -6.78 14.67 10.19
C ASP A 223 -5.74 15.77 10.33
N ARG A 224 -6.15 16.99 10.71
CA ARG A 224 -5.22 18.10 10.96
C ARG A 224 -4.22 17.79 12.08
N VAL A 225 -4.66 17.12 13.13
CA VAL A 225 -3.78 16.67 14.22
C VAL A 225 -2.72 15.68 13.70
N VAL A 226 -3.13 14.70 12.88
CA VAL A 226 -2.19 13.73 12.28
C VAL A 226 -1.23 14.41 11.32
N MET A 227 -1.71 15.33 10.48
CA MET A 227 -0.86 16.10 9.56
C MET A 227 0.19 16.97 10.28
N GLY A 228 -0.08 17.34 11.53
CA GLY A 228 0.87 18.03 12.41
C GLY A 228 1.89 17.10 13.08
N ASP A 229 1.73 15.77 13.00
CA ASP A 229 2.63 14.81 13.62
C ASP A 229 3.93 14.67 12.83
N PRO A 230 5.12 14.90 13.45
CA PRO A 230 6.41 14.83 12.75
C PRO A 230 6.68 13.45 12.12
N GLY A 231 6.26 12.35 12.77
CA GLY A 231 6.45 11.00 12.24
C GLY A 231 5.59 10.73 11.01
N TRP A 232 4.38 11.30 10.98
CA TRP A 232 3.55 11.26 9.77
C TRP A 232 4.17 12.06 8.63
N GLN A 233 4.66 13.27 8.91
CA GLN A 233 5.29 14.13 7.92
C GLN A 233 6.55 13.49 7.31
N GLU A 234 7.39 12.87 8.16
CA GLU A 234 8.57 12.13 7.72
C GLU A 234 8.19 10.95 6.82
N SER A 235 7.23 10.13 7.25
CA SER A 235 6.74 8.99 6.49
C SER A 235 6.14 9.41 5.15
N LEU A 236 5.38 10.50 5.11
CA LEU A 236 4.81 11.05 3.87
C LEU A 236 5.92 11.48 2.91
N THR A 237 6.89 12.24 3.38
CA THR A 237 7.99 12.76 2.55
C THR A 237 8.75 11.60 1.89
N VAL A 238 9.20 10.62 2.68
CA VAL A 238 9.93 9.44 2.17
C VAL A 238 9.06 8.64 1.17
N SER A 239 7.77 8.49 1.50
CA SER A 239 6.83 7.76 0.65
C SER A 239 6.63 8.40 -0.72
N ILE A 240 6.53 9.73 -0.76
CA ILE A 240 6.34 10.49 -2.00
C ILE A 240 7.62 10.51 -2.83
N GLU A 241 8.76 10.84 -2.22
CA GLU A 241 10.05 10.90 -2.92
C GLU A 241 10.42 9.58 -3.56
N GLU A 242 10.37 8.48 -2.81
CA GLU A 242 10.68 7.15 -3.34
C GLU A 242 9.57 6.66 -4.28
N GLY A 243 8.30 6.79 -3.91
CA GLY A 243 7.17 6.27 -4.70
C GLY A 243 7.11 6.87 -6.11
N LEU A 244 7.36 8.18 -6.23
CA LEU A 244 7.26 8.92 -7.49
C LEU A 244 8.60 9.16 -8.19
N ARG A 245 9.69 8.51 -7.75
CA ARG A 245 11.03 8.73 -8.32
C ARG A 245 11.14 8.39 -9.80
N GLN A 246 10.37 7.40 -10.30
CA GLN A 246 10.36 7.00 -11.70
C GLN A 246 9.48 7.88 -12.61
N GLY A 247 8.79 8.88 -12.05
CA GLY A 247 7.82 9.69 -12.78
C GLY A 247 6.38 9.34 -12.39
N ILE A 248 5.43 9.72 -13.23
CA ILE A 248 3.99 9.53 -12.96
C ILE A 248 3.40 8.25 -13.55
N ASP A 249 4.13 7.54 -14.39
CA ASP A 249 3.55 6.48 -15.22
C ASP A 249 2.93 5.35 -14.41
N GLY A 250 3.59 4.90 -13.32
CA GLY A 250 3.03 3.91 -12.41
C GLY A 250 1.77 4.40 -11.69
N TRP A 251 1.78 5.67 -11.27
CA TRP A 251 0.62 6.30 -10.65
C TRP A 251 -0.52 6.49 -11.63
N PHE A 252 -0.21 6.87 -12.89
CA PHE A 252 -1.21 7.00 -13.94
C PHE A 252 -1.88 5.66 -14.28
N ASP A 253 -1.09 4.58 -14.46
CA ASP A 253 -1.63 3.24 -14.70
C ASP A 253 -2.53 2.78 -13.54
N GLU A 254 -2.13 3.06 -12.29
CA GLU A 254 -2.92 2.77 -11.10
C GLU A 254 -4.21 3.59 -11.04
N GLY A 255 -4.14 4.88 -11.36
CA GLY A 255 -5.32 5.75 -11.44
C GLY A 255 -6.35 5.22 -12.42
N LEU A 256 -5.92 4.77 -13.61
CA LEU A 256 -6.83 4.18 -14.59
C LEU A 256 -7.54 2.93 -14.05
N ALA A 257 -6.84 2.07 -13.30
CA ALA A 257 -7.44 0.91 -12.66
C ALA A 257 -8.41 1.31 -11.51
N MET A 258 -8.02 2.29 -10.69
CA MET A 258 -8.78 2.72 -9.51
C MET A 258 -10.06 3.47 -9.86
N TYR A 259 -10.02 4.33 -10.88
CA TYR A 259 -11.19 5.12 -11.33
C TYR A 259 -12.19 4.27 -12.12
N GLY A 260 -11.82 3.05 -12.51
CA GLY A 260 -12.68 2.08 -13.17
C GLY A 260 -13.60 1.34 -12.20
N ASP A 261 -14.20 0.27 -12.70
CA ASP A 261 -15.22 -0.52 -11.98
C ASP A 261 -14.66 -1.78 -11.28
N TRP A 262 -13.34 -1.91 -11.20
CA TRP A 262 -12.62 -3.03 -10.53
C TRP A 262 -13.04 -4.43 -11.00
N ARG A 263 -13.34 -4.60 -12.29
CA ARG A 263 -13.83 -5.88 -12.86
C ARG A 263 -12.89 -7.06 -12.67
N ASP A 264 -11.61 -6.83 -12.44
CA ASP A 264 -10.61 -7.85 -12.17
C ASP A 264 -10.49 -8.22 -10.67
N VAL A 265 -11.35 -7.63 -9.80
CA VAL A 265 -11.44 -7.98 -8.37
C VAL A 265 -12.71 -8.80 -8.13
N ASP A 266 -12.55 -10.11 -7.94
CA ASP A 266 -13.65 -10.98 -7.57
C ASP A 266 -13.98 -10.88 -6.07
N LEU A 267 -14.84 -9.91 -5.72
CA LEU A 267 -15.24 -9.67 -4.33
C LEU A 267 -15.93 -10.90 -3.70
N ALA A 268 -16.62 -11.73 -4.50
CA ALA A 268 -17.27 -12.93 -4.00
C ALA A 268 -16.27 -14.05 -3.63
N ALA A 269 -15.05 -13.99 -4.17
CA ALA A 269 -13.97 -14.91 -3.80
C ALA A 269 -13.22 -14.50 -2.51
N VAL A 270 -13.42 -13.30 -1.99
CA VAL A 270 -12.85 -12.88 -0.69
C VAL A 270 -13.53 -13.70 0.41
N ARG A 271 -12.80 -14.61 1.04
CA ARG A 271 -13.29 -15.51 2.11
C ARG A 271 -12.63 -15.23 3.45
N THR A 272 -11.59 -14.44 3.46
CA THR A 272 -10.79 -14.12 4.64
C THR A 272 -11.57 -13.23 5.60
N SER A 273 -11.36 -13.41 6.91
CA SER A 273 -11.84 -12.45 7.93
C SER A 273 -11.37 -11.04 7.59
N LEU A 274 -12.29 -10.13 7.37
CA LEU A 274 -12.04 -8.75 6.97
C LEU A 274 -12.65 -7.79 7.99
N THR A 275 -11.82 -6.89 8.52
CA THR A 275 -12.28 -5.68 9.21
C THR A 275 -11.98 -4.45 8.37
N TRP A 276 -12.97 -3.61 8.15
CA TRP A 276 -12.84 -2.34 7.43
C TRP A 276 -13.05 -1.18 8.41
N TRP A 277 -11.99 -0.43 8.66
CA TRP A 277 -12.03 0.76 9.50
C TRP A 277 -12.21 2.01 8.67
N HIS A 278 -13.11 2.92 9.08
CA HIS A 278 -13.41 4.13 8.31
C HIS A 278 -13.73 5.33 9.19
N GLY A 279 -13.42 6.54 8.73
CA GLY A 279 -13.87 7.79 9.34
C GLY A 279 -15.22 8.22 8.75
N GLY A 280 -16.14 8.70 9.61
CA GLY A 280 -17.48 9.13 9.16
C GLY A 280 -17.46 10.37 8.25
N SER A 281 -16.44 11.22 8.41
CA SER A 281 -16.23 12.46 7.64
C SER A 281 -15.07 12.38 6.63
N ASP A 282 -14.74 11.17 6.16
CA ASP A 282 -13.68 10.97 5.17
C ASP A 282 -14.10 11.57 3.82
N ALA A 283 -13.39 12.63 3.41
CA ALA A 283 -13.62 13.33 2.14
C ALA A 283 -12.71 12.85 0.98
N ASN A 284 -11.75 11.96 1.27
CA ASN A 284 -10.87 11.38 0.26
C ASN A 284 -11.39 10.03 -0.26
N ALA A 285 -11.98 9.23 0.64
CA ALA A 285 -12.59 7.95 0.32
C ALA A 285 -13.99 7.93 0.97
N PRO A 286 -15.08 8.16 0.21
CA PRO A 286 -16.41 8.28 0.77
C PRO A 286 -16.85 7.02 1.52
N LEU A 287 -17.30 7.14 2.77
CA LEU A 287 -17.81 6.02 3.58
C LEU A 287 -18.94 5.27 2.87
N SER A 288 -19.83 6.00 2.16
CA SER A 288 -20.94 5.39 1.41
C SER A 288 -20.47 4.45 0.29
N ALA A 289 -19.34 4.76 -0.35
CA ALA A 289 -18.75 3.88 -1.36
C ALA A 289 -18.21 2.59 -0.72
N ALA A 290 -17.55 2.70 0.42
CA ALA A 290 -17.10 1.55 1.20
C ALA A 290 -18.27 0.67 1.67
N GLN A 291 -19.33 1.27 2.20
CA GLN A 291 -20.54 0.55 2.62
C GLN A 291 -21.16 -0.25 1.48
N ARG A 292 -21.34 0.38 0.31
CA ARG A 292 -21.88 -0.27 -0.90
C ARG A 292 -20.99 -1.42 -1.40
N LEU A 293 -19.66 -1.27 -1.33
CA LEU A 293 -18.74 -2.36 -1.68
C LEU A 293 -18.85 -3.52 -0.70
N LEU A 294 -18.95 -3.24 0.60
CA LEU A 294 -19.01 -4.26 1.65
C LEU A 294 -20.33 -5.08 1.62
N GLU A 295 -21.41 -4.58 1.02
CA GLU A 295 -22.61 -5.37 0.75
C GLU A 295 -22.31 -6.63 -0.08
N GLN A 296 -21.26 -6.60 -0.90
CA GLN A 296 -20.80 -7.73 -1.71
C GLN A 296 -19.87 -8.69 -0.94
N ILE A 297 -19.47 -8.34 0.29
CA ILE A 297 -18.63 -9.16 1.18
C ILE A 297 -19.34 -9.30 2.55
N PRO A 298 -20.39 -10.13 2.65
CA PRO A 298 -21.31 -10.12 3.80
C PRO A 298 -20.66 -10.45 5.16
N HIS A 299 -19.51 -11.09 5.17
CA HIS A 299 -18.79 -11.42 6.41
C HIS A 299 -17.78 -10.33 6.83
N ALA A 300 -17.58 -9.28 6.03
CA ALA A 300 -16.75 -8.15 6.40
C ALA A 300 -17.39 -7.36 7.55
N GLN A 301 -16.57 -6.86 8.45
CA GLN A 301 -17.01 -6.03 9.57
C GLN A 301 -16.59 -4.58 9.33
N LEU A 302 -17.57 -3.68 9.26
CA LEU A 302 -17.30 -2.24 9.24
C LEU A 302 -17.15 -1.73 10.66
N ARG A 303 -16.08 -0.98 10.91
CA ARG A 303 -15.78 -0.25 12.14
C ARG A 303 -15.66 1.24 11.84
N LEU A 304 -16.35 2.07 12.58
CA LEU A 304 -16.19 3.52 12.46
C LEU A 304 -15.28 4.04 13.56
N PHE A 305 -14.33 4.89 13.19
CA PHE A 305 -13.50 5.62 14.16
C PHE A 305 -14.35 6.65 14.93
N GLY A 306 -15.25 7.34 14.22
CA GLY A 306 -16.18 8.33 14.71
C GLY A 306 -16.84 9.05 13.54
N ASP A 307 -17.96 9.73 13.78
CA ASP A 307 -18.72 10.45 12.74
C ASP A 307 -17.95 11.69 12.22
N ASP A 308 -17.13 12.30 13.07
CA ASP A 308 -16.31 13.49 12.82
C ASP A 308 -14.85 13.16 12.46
N GLU A 309 -14.50 11.89 12.39
CA GLU A 309 -13.16 11.42 12.03
C GLU A 309 -12.98 11.32 10.51
N GLY A 310 -11.77 11.63 10.03
CA GLY A 310 -11.44 11.70 8.62
C GLY A 310 -10.58 10.53 8.09
N HIS A 311 -9.85 10.83 7.03
CA HIS A 311 -9.02 9.85 6.31
C HIS A 311 -7.78 9.37 7.09
N LEU A 312 -7.28 10.20 8.01
CA LEU A 312 -6.07 9.88 8.79
C LEU A 312 -6.36 9.34 10.20
N ALA A 313 -7.62 9.17 10.57
CA ALA A 313 -8.06 8.78 11.93
C ALA A 313 -7.38 7.50 12.45
N GLY A 314 -7.04 6.55 11.57
CA GLY A 314 -6.35 5.31 11.93
C GLY A 314 -4.88 5.46 12.31
N PHE A 315 -4.26 6.61 12.02
CA PHE A 315 -2.81 6.78 12.22
C PHE A 315 -2.40 6.60 13.69
N HIS A 316 -3.09 7.24 14.62
CA HIS A 316 -2.78 7.11 16.04
C HIS A 316 -3.39 5.87 16.71
N ARG A 317 -4.18 5.08 15.98
CA ARG A 317 -4.83 3.84 16.45
C ARG A 317 -4.23 2.58 15.85
N GLU A 318 -3.09 2.68 15.16
CA GLU A 318 -2.46 1.54 14.48
C GLU A 318 -2.21 0.35 15.44
N GLY A 319 -1.86 0.62 16.70
CA GLY A 319 -1.70 -0.42 17.72
C GLY A 319 -2.97 -1.23 17.98
N GLU A 320 -4.12 -0.56 18.18
CA GLU A 320 -5.43 -1.19 18.37
C GLU A 320 -5.83 -2.02 17.13
N ILE A 321 -5.62 -1.45 15.95
CA ILE A 321 -5.94 -2.09 14.68
C ILE A 321 -5.12 -3.35 14.45
N LEU A 322 -3.82 -3.31 14.76
CA LEU A 322 -2.93 -4.47 14.67
C LEU A 322 -3.32 -5.54 15.71
N ASP A 323 -3.65 -5.15 16.94
CA ASP A 323 -4.11 -6.10 17.96
C ASP A 323 -5.38 -6.83 17.53
N GLU A 324 -6.36 -6.12 16.95
CA GLU A 324 -7.57 -6.76 16.40
C GLU A 324 -7.25 -7.68 15.22
N LEU A 325 -6.35 -7.27 14.32
CA LEU A 325 -5.94 -8.08 13.17
C LEU A 325 -5.29 -9.41 13.59
N LEU A 326 -4.39 -9.35 14.58
CA LEU A 326 -3.60 -10.50 15.01
C LEU A 326 -4.43 -11.57 15.74
N VAL A 327 -5.52 -11.20 16.43
CA VAL A 327 -6.38 -12.17 17.13
C VAL A 327 -7.39 -12.85 16.22
N ARG A 328 -7.54 -12.42 14.96
CA ARG A 328 -8.49 -12.97 13.98
C ARG A 328 -7.91 -14.01 13.03
N GLY A 329 -6.59 -14.17 13.00
CA GLY A 329 -5.86 -15.02 12.05
C GLY A 329 -5.33 -16.34 12.61
#